data_7d6dd7c6f42c1cb7d62a5fa167f3a74e
#
_entry.id   7d6dd7c6f42c1cb7d62a5fa167f3a74e
#
_cell.length_a   1.000
_cell.length_b   1.000
_cell.length_c   1.000
_cell.angle_alpha   90.00
_cell.angle_beta   90.00
_cell.angle_gamma   90.00
#
_symmetry.space_group_name_H-M   'P 1'
#
loop_
_entity.id
_entity.type
_entity.pdbx_description
1 polymer ?
#
loop_
_entity_poly.entity_id
_entity_poly.type
_entity_poly.pdbx_seq_one_letter_code
_entity_poly.pdbx_strand_id
1 'polypeptide(L)'
;MFPDTDHYILCGLEPVGSVPESSILKGESSEQALKEIRTILEESLRFSFFKTLDMRAELSDAIYEGTLPIMCLFLSGAGYEIKKIEKLLLNKDGTVENLGTKKIISDAVQITAKDEQGKPIKVSYFKTNIANGYINKSGFLKYLQGLPKGISYVKAASYLMHKNYFSEIRSHLLSSSSAIIQDDSGIPIKHFPNNRWLS
;
A
#
# COMPACT_ATOMS: atom_id res chain seq x y z
N MET A 1 -8.75 -11.34 -0.11
CA MET A 1 -8.42 -10.64 1.15
C MET A 1 -8.61 -11.59 2.34
N PHE A 2 -7.95 -11.34 3.47
CA PHE A 2 -8.08 -12.18 4.67
C PHE A 2 -9.45 -11.93 5.31
N PRO A 3 -10.26 -12.97 5.59
CA PRO A 3 -11.68 -12.82 5.94
C PRO A 3 -11.93 -12.06 7.25
N ASP A 4 -11.01 -12.13 8.21
CA ASP A 4 -11.15 -11.48 9.51
C ASP A 4 -10.42 -10.14 9.62
N THR A 5 -9.84 -9.65 8.54
CA THR A 5 -9.12 -8.38 8.51
C THR A 5 -10.08 -7.24 8.13
N ASP A 6 -10.10 -6.23 8.95
CA ASP A 6 -10.90 -5.01 8.74
C ASP A 6 -10.06 -3.80 8.32
N HIS A 7 -8.73 -3.85 8.49
CA HIS A 7 -7.83 -2.79 8.10
C HIS A 7 -6.56 -3.32 7.41
N TYR A 8 -6.35 -2.91 6.17
CA TYR A 8 -5.17 -3.20 5.36
C TYR A 8 -4.30 -1.96 5.28
N ILE A 9 -2.99 -2.13 5.54
CA ILE A 9 -2.02 -1.05 5.47
C ILE A 9 -0.96 -1.41 4.43
N LEU A 10 -0.84 -0.54 3.43
CA LEU A 10 0.09 -0.66 2.32
C LEU A 10 1.10 0.48 2.39
N CYS A 11 2.32 0.23 1.99
CA CYS A 11 3.33 1.28 1.85
C CYS A 11 4.19 1.07 0.61
N GLY A 12 4.61 2.18 0.02
CA GLY A 12 5.46 2.18 -1.17
C GLY A 12 6.11 3.55 -1.38
N LEU A 13 6.88 3.67 -2.46
CA LEU A 13 7.51 4.92 -2.88
C LEU A 13 6.70 5.68 -3.94
N GLU A 14 5.73 5.02 -4.52
CA GLU A 14 4.87 5.54 -5.58
C GLU A 14 3.97 6.65 -5.04
N PRO A 15 3.64 7.68 -5.84
CA PRO A 15 2.72 8.72 -5.43
C PRO A 15 1.33 8.15 -5.13
N VAL A 16 0.60 8.81 -4.25
CA VAL A 16 -0.81 8.46 -3.96
C VAL A 16 -1.67 8.62 -5.22
N GLY A 17 -1.48 9.73 -5.92
CA GLY A 17 -2.28 10.05 -7.09
C GLY A 17 -3.70 10.52 -6.76
N SER A 18 -4.55 10.52 -7.77
CA SER A 18 -5.95 10.95 -7.66
C SER A 18 -6.87 10.00 -8.41
N VAL A 19 -8.12 9.90 -7.97
CA VAL A 19 -9.16 9.24 -8.76
C VAL A 19 -9.53 10.16 -9.91
N PRO A 20 -9.55 9.68 -11.16
CA PRO A 20 -9.98 10.49 -12.29
C PRO A 20 -11.40 11.00 -12.10
N GLU A 21 -11.66 12.22 -12.54
CA GLU A 21 -13.03 12.76 -12.56
C GLU A 21 -13.91 11.90 -13.46
N SER A 22 -15.18 11.72 -13.07
CA SER A 22 -16.15 10.91 -13.81
C SER A 22 -16.38 11.38 -15.26
N SER A 23 -16.00 12.62 -15.59
CA SER A 23 -16.03 13.18 -16.93
C SER A 23 -15.04 12.49 -17.88
N ILE A 24 -13.90 12.02 -17.39
CA ILE A 24 -12.87 11.32 -18.17
C ILE A 24 -13.32 9.90 -18.54
N LEU A 25 -14.25 9.33 -17.78
CA LEU A 25 -14.79 7.99 -18.02
C LEU A 25 -15.95 7.97 -19.05
N LYS A 26 -16.30 9.13 -19.62
CA LYS A 26 -17.38 9.27 -20.61
C LYS A 26 -16.79 9.77 -21.95
N GLY A 27 -16.77 8.90 -22.96
CA GLY A 27 -16.35 9.26 -24.31
C GLY A 27 -15.18 8.41 -24.86
N GLU A 28 -14.60 8.84 -25.99
CA GLU A 28 -13.47 8.13 -26.65
C GLU A 28 -12.23 7.98 -25.74
N SER A 29 -12.05 8.89 -24.79
CA SER A 29 -10.97 8.78 -23.79
C SER A 29 -11.19 7.63 -22.81
N SER A 30 -12.40 7.06 -22.69
CA SER A 30 -12.68 5.93 -21.79
C SER A 30 -12.08 4.61 -22.31
N GLU A 31 -12.06 4.39 -23.63
CA GLU A 31 -11.43 3.19 -24.20
C GLU A 31 -9.90 3.23 -24.02
N GLN A 32 -9.30 4.40 -24.22
CA GLN A 32 -7.87 4.57 -23.99
C GLN A 32 -7.51 4.39 -22.50
N ALA A 33 -8.29 4.96 -21.61
CA ALA A 33 -8.14 4.80 -20.17
C ALA A 33 -8.26 3.32 -19.73
N LEU A 34 -9.24 2.59 -20.26
CA LEU A 34 -9.40 1.16 -19.99
C LEU A 34 -8.24 0.33 -20.56
N LYS A 35 -7.71 0.69 -21.73
CA LYS A 35 -6.55 0.04 -22.33
C LYS A 35 -5.28 0.26 -21.48
N GLU A 36 -5.06 1.47 -21.00
CA GLU A 36 -3.94 1.80 -20.10
C GLU A 36 -4.04 1.03 -18.78
N ILE A 37 -5.22 1.01 -18.16
CA ILE A 37 -5.49 0.22 -16.94
C ILE A 37 -5.18 -1.27 -17.19
N ARG A 38 -5.65 -1.81 -18.31
CA ARG A 38 -5.42 -3.21 -18.67
C ARG A 38 -3.93 -3.49 -18.82
N THR A 39 -3.19 -2.63 -19.50
CA THR A 39 -1.73 -2.77 -19.67
C THR A 39 -1.02 -2.75 -18.32
N ILE A 40 -1.33 -1.79 -17.43
CA ILE A 40 -0.76 -1.70 -16.08
C ILE A 40 -1.06 -2.96 -15.27
N LEU A 41 -2.28 -3.49 -15.35
CA LEU A 41 -2.66 -4.72 -14.67
C LEU A 41 -1.95 -5.95 -15.23
N GLU A 42 -1.89 -6.10 -16.55
CA GLU A 42 -1.21 -7.22 -17.21
C GLU A 42 0.29 -7.22 -16.86
N GLU A 43 0.93 -6.08 -16.84
CA GLU A 43 2.35 -5.94 -16.44
C GLU A 43 2.54 -6.22 -14.95
N SER A 44 1.71 -5.67 -14.08
CA SER A 44 1.76 -5.93 -12.63
C SER A 44 1.57 -7.40 -12.30
N LEU A 45 0.65 -8.08 -12.96
CA LEU A 45 0.39 -9.51 -12.78
C LEU A 45 1.50 -10.39 -13.40
N ARG A 46 2.05 -9.98 -14.56
CA ARG A 46 3.08 -10.72 -15.27
C ARG A 46 4.42 -10.76 -14.54
N PHE A 47 4.82 -9.66 -13.91
CA PHE A 47 6.13 -9.56 -13.25
C PHE A 47 6.09 -9.96 -11.78
N SER A 48 4.94 -10.21 -11.18
CA SER A 48 4.77 -10.58 -9.76
C SER A 48 5.40 -9.60 -8.75
N PHE A 49 6.01 -8.52 -9.21
CA PHE A 49 6.53 -7.41 -8.41
C PHE A 49 6.57 -6.14 -9.24
N PHE A 50 6.38 -5.03 -8.58
CA PHE A 50 6.45 -3.73 -9.19
C PHE A 50 7.91 -3.36 -9.47
N LYS A 51 8.26 -3.05 -10.70
CA LYS A 51 9.52 -2.39 -11.05
C LYS A 51 9.39 -0.91 -10.67
N THR A 52 9.79 -0.57 -9.46
CA THR A 52 9.54 0.73 -8.83
C THR A 52 10.01 1.95 -9.63
N LEU A 53 11.07 1.83 -10.44
CA LEU A 53 11.58 2.94 -11.25
C LEU A 53 10.80 3.10 -12.58
N ASP A 54 10.49 2.01 -13.25
CA ASP A 54 9.75 2.04 -14.51
C ASP A 54 8.29 2.43 -14.28
N MET A 55 7.63 1.87 -13.24
CA MET A 55 6.27 2.26 -12.86
C MET A 55 6.16 3.71 -12.40
N ARG A 56 7.19 4.27 -11.78
CA ARG A 56 7.16 5.68 -11.39
C ARG A 56 7.11 6.60 -12.60
N ALA A 57 7.81 6.26 -13.68
CA ALA A 57 7.72 6.97 -14.95
C ALA A 57 6.36 6.75 -15.63
N GLU A 58 5.90 5.50 -15.71
CA GLU A 58 4.63 5.14 -16.34
C GLU A 58 3.40 5.68 -15.60
N LEU A 59 3.41 5.65 -14.25
CA LEU A 59 2.31 6.20 -13.43
C LEU A 59 2.33 7.74 -13.34
N SER A 60 3.44 8.40 -13.68
CA SER A 60 3.51 9.87 -13.67
C SER A 60 2.94 10.50 -14.93
N ASP A 61 2.93 9.77 -16.05
CA ASP A 61 2.51 10.27 -17.36
C ASP A 61 1.13 9.73 -17.79
N ALA A 62 0.56 8.79 -17.03
CA ALA A 62 -0.75 8.20 -17.31
C ALA A 62 -1.91 9.07 -16.81
N ILE A 63 -3.06 8.97 -17.47
CA ILE A 63 -4.33 9.59 -17.03
C ILE A 63 -4.69 9.17 -15.57
N TYR A 64 -4.14 8.05 -15.12
CA TYR A 64 -4.28 7.51 -13.76
C TYR A 64 -2.98 7.66 -12.99
N GLU A 65 -2.67 8.89 -12.57
CA GLU A 65 -1.49 9.15 -11.74
C GLU A 65 -1.60 8.45 -10.38
N GLY A 66 -0.59 7.62 -10.06
CA GLY A 66 -0.35 7.08 -8.74
C GLY A 66 -1.08 5.77 -8.40
N THR A 67 -0.99 5.41 -7.12
CA THR A 67 -1.43 4.10 -6.60
C THR A 67 -2.95 4.02 -6.36
N LEU A 68 -3.59 5.14 -6.03
CA LEU A 68 -5.00 5.19 -5.64
C LEU A 68 -5.96 4.65 -6.71
N PRO A 69 -5.84 5.01 -8.01
CA PRO A 69 -6.70 4.45 -9.06
C PRO A 69 -6.60 2.93 -9.15
N ILE A 70 -5.39 2.40 -9.04
CA ILE A 70 -5.12 0.96 -9.09
C ILE A 70 -5.77 0.25 -7.89
N MET A 71 -5.64 0.82 -6.70
CA MET A 71 -6.30 0.28 -5.49
C MET A 71 -7.81 0.24 -5.64
N CYS A 72 -8.41 1.31 -6.16
CA CYS A 72 -9.85 1.37 -6.42
C CYS A 72 -10.29 0.28 -7.41
N LEU A 73 -9.52 0.07 -8.46
CA LEU A 73 -9.80 -0.94 -9.46
C LEU A 73 -9.74 -2.36 -8.87
N PHE A 74 -8.70 -2.68 -8.10
CA PHE A 74 -8.57 -3.98 -7.44
C PHE A 74 -9.69 -4.22 -6.41
N LEU A 75 -10.06 -3.22 -5.63
CA LEU A 75 -11.16 -3.33 -4.67
C LEU A 75 -12.48 -3.60 -5.39
N SER A 76 -12.80 -2.82 -6.42
CA SER A 76 -14.02 -2.99 -7.19
C SER A 76 -14.05 -4.34 -7.93
N GLY A 77 -12.93 -4.75 -8.53
CA GLY A 77 -12.80 -6.06 -9.17
C GLY A 77 -12.90 -7.25 -8.22
N ALA A 78 -12.58 -7.03 -6.93
CA ALA A 78 -12.74 -8.02 -5.88
C ALA A 78 -14.14 -7.99 -5.20
N GLY A 79 -15.11 -7.25 -5.76
CA GLY A 79 -16.50 -7.18 -5.26
C GLY A 79 -16.71 -6.20 -4.10
N TYR A 80 -15.74 -5.30 -3.83
CA TYR A 80 -15.90 -4.30 -2.78
C TYR A 80 -16.55 -3.02 -3.32
N GLU A 81 -17.54 -2.51 -2.61
CA GLU A 81 -18.15 -1.21 -2.88
C GLU A 81 -17.38 -0.11 -2.15
N ILE A 82 -16.73 0.80 -2.88
CA ILE A 82 -16.00 1.94 -2.31
C ILE A 82 -17.01 2.95 -1.79
N LYS A 83 -16.95 3.24 -0.50
CA LYS A 83 -17.84 4.19 0.18
C LYS A 83 -17.22 5.57 0.39
N LYS A 84 -15.92 5.61 0.67
CA LYS A 84 -15.23 6.86 0.98
C LYS A 84 -13.75 6.78 0.65
N ILE A 85 -13.20 7.87 0.16
CA ILE A 85 -11.76 8.07 -0.05
C ILE A 85 -11.35 9.33 0.71
N GLU A 86 -10.36 9.20 1.58
CA GLU A 86 -9.90 10.28 2.47
C GLU A 86 -8.40 10.47 2.31
N LYS A 87 -7.99 11.71 2.02
CA LYS A 87 -6.57 12.10 2.06
C LYS A 87 -6.13 12.22 3.51
N LEU A 88 -4.99 11.65 3.82
CA LEU A 88 -4.44 11.61 5.17
C LEU A 88 -3.11 12.37 5.23
N LEU A 89 -2.81 12.90 6.39
CA LEU A 89 -1.48 13.42 6.76
C LEU A 89 -0.92 12.53 7.87
N LEU A 90 0.25 11.97 7.63
CA LEU A 90 1.02 11.27 8.65
C LEU A 90 2.00 12.22 9.31
N ASN A 91 1.82 12.46 10.59
CA ASN A 91 2.68 13.32 11.40
C ASN A 91 3.93 12.56 11.89
N LYS A 92 4.99 13.30 12.24
CA LYS A 92 6.26 12.74 12.72
C LYS A 92 6.14 11.99 14.06
N ASP A 93 5.09 12.23 14.81
CA ASP A 93 4.77 11.51 16.06
C ASP A 93 4.01 10.20 15.83
N GLY A 94 3.62 9.91 14.57
CA GLY A 94 2.87 8.72 14.18
C GLY A 94 1.35 8.93 14.18
N THR A 95 0.86 10.10 14.54
CA THR A 95 -0.57 10.42 14.42
C THR A 95 -0.98 10.61 12.97
N VAL A 96 -2.21 10.26 12.65
CA VAL A 96 -2.78 10.40 11.30
C VAL A 96 -3.97 11.33 11.37
N GLU A 97 -3.96 12.37 10.55
CA GLU A 97 -5.04 13.36 10.41
C GLU A 97 -5.74 13.23 9.07
N ASN A 98 -7.05 13.42 9.06
CA ASN A 98 -7.82 13.56 7.83
C ASN A 98 -7.71 14.99 7.31
N LEU A 99 -7.26 15.13 6.07
CA LEU A 99 -7.10 16.44 5.44
C LEU A 99 -8.40 17.06 4.94
N GLY A 100 -9.49 16.28 4.86
CA GLY A 100 -10.78 16.76 4.34
C GLY A 100 -10.64 17.32 2.92
N THR A 101 -11.15 18.52 2.71
CA THR A 101 -11.12 19.25 1.42
C THR A 101 -9.86 20.11 1.22
N LYS A 102 -8.89 20.05 2.12
CA LYS A 102 -7.67 20.84 2.01
C LYS A 102 -6.91 20.49 0.73
N LYS A 103 -6.52 21.49 -0.04
CA LYS A 103 -5.71 21.36 -1.26
C LYS A 103 -4.22 21.17 -0.92
N ILE A 104 -3.92 20.13 -0.13
CA ILE A 104 -2.55 19.77 0.24
C ILE A 104 -2.22 18.46 -0.51
N ILE A 105 -0.99 18.38 -1.02
CA ILE A 105 -0.47 17.12 -1.56
C ILE A 105 -0.36 16.15 -0.40
N SER A 106 -1.04 15.03 -0.51
CA SER A 106 -1.05 14.01 0.52
C SER A 106 -0.15 12.84 0.12
N ASP A 107 0.71 12.42 1.03
CA ASP A 107 1.49 11.20 0.91
C ASP A 107 0.78 9.96 1.52
N ALA A 108 -0.49 10.12 1.92
CA ALA A 108 -1.28 9.02 2.44
C ALA A 108 -2.77 9.14 2.06
N VAL A 109 -3.43 8.00 1.89
CA VAL A 109 -4.85 7.91 1.58
C VAL A 109 -5.48 6.73 2.28
N GLN A 110 -6.74 6.84 2.67
CA GLN A 110 -7.55 5.74 3.18
C GLN A 110 -8.80 5.57 2.33
N ILE A 111 -9.05 4.34 1.91
CA ILE A 111 -10.28 3.91 1.27
C ILE A 111 -11.11 3.16 2.31
N THR A 112 -12.36 3.56 2.48
CA THR A 112 -13.36 2.78 3.21
C THR A 112 -14.25 2.10 2.17
N ALA A 113 -14.35 0.78 2.25
CA ALA A 113 -15.16 -0.02 1.34
C ALA A 113 -16.00 -1.05 2.13
N LYS A 114 -16.97 -1.67 1.47
CA LYS A 114 -17.77 -2.77 2.02
C LYS A 114 -17.71 -3.96 1.08
N ASP A 115 -17.61 -5.16 1.64
CA ASP A 115 -17.77 -6.39 0.88
C ASP A 115 -19.25 -6.66 0.50
N GLU A 116 -19.49 -7.74 -0.25
CA GLU A 116 -20.83 -8.15 -0.67
C GLU A 116 -21.79 -8.43 0.50
N GLN A 117 -21.24 -8.79 1.68
CA GLN A 117 -22.01 -9.02 2.91
C GLN A 117 -22.24 -7.71 3.71
N GLY A 118 -21.74 -6.58 3.22
CA GLY A 118 -21.84 -5.29 3.87
C GLY A 118 -20.82 -5.05 4.99
N LYS A 119 -19.87 -5.97 5.21
CA LYS A 119 -18.81 -5.82 6.21
C LYS A 119 -17.86 -4.69 5.78
N PRO A 120 -17.61 -3.67 6.62
CA PRO A 120 -16.72 -2.59 6.29
C PRO A 120 -15.25 -3.02 6.38
N ILE A 121 -14.45 -2.53 5.44
CA ILE A 121 -13.00 -2.62 5.49
C ILE A 121 -12.38 -1.25 5.27
N LYS A 122 -11.16 -1.07 5.75
CA LYS A 122 -10.29 0.09 5.48
C LYS A 122 -9.04 -0.37 4.76
N VAL A 123 -8.65 0.37 3.74
CA VAL A 123 -7.38 0.16 3.04
C VAL A 123 -6.64 1.49 3.04
N SER A 124 -5.53 1.55 3.78
CA SER A 124 -4.68 2.74 3.87
C SER A 124 -3.40 2.53 3.07
N TYR A 125 -3.02 3.52 2.30
CA TYR A 125 -1.75 3.56 1.59
C TYR A 125 -0.93 4.74 2.08
N PHE A 126 0.36 4.49 2.34
CA PHE A 126 1.33 5.49 2.75
C PHE A 126 2.49 5.51 1.76
N LYS A 127 2.71 6.62 1.09
CA LYS A 127 3.92 6.88 0.33
C LYS A 127 5.04 7.18 1.32
N THR A 128 5.90 6.20 1.56
CA THR A 128 6.97 6.33 2.55
C THR A 128 8.17 5.48 2.22
N ASN A 129 9.35 5.99 2.55
CA ASN A 129 10.59 5.22 2.48
C ASN A 129 10.79 4.49 3.82
N ILE A 130 10.78 3.15 3.78
CA ILE A 130 10.92 2.29 4.96
C ILE A 130 12.38 1.95 5.30
N ALA A 131 13.37 2.53 4.62
CA ALA A 131 14.77 2.40 4.98
C ALA A 131 15.07 3.09 6.32
N ASN A 132 16.06 2.55 7.06
CA ASN A 132 16.53 3.10 8.33
C ASN A 132 16.83 4.60 8.21
N GLY A 133 16.49 5.36 9.24
CA GLY A 133 16.67 6.81 9.26
C GLY A 133 15.62 7.61 8.47
N TYR A 134 14.96 7.02 7.46
CA TYR A 134 13.81 7.63 6.78
C TYR A 134 12.49 7.26 7.48
N ILE A 135 12.31 5.98 7.78
CA ILE A 135 11.10 5.47 8.43
C ILE A 135 10.83 6.14 9.79
N ASN A 136 11.88 6.45 10.55
CA ASN A 136 11.77 7.18 11.83
C ASN A 136 11.40 8.66 11.64
N LYS A 137 11.90 9.30 10.56
CA LYS A 137 11.63 10.71 10.29
C LYS A 137 10.22 10.94 9.77
N SER A 138 9.66 9.97 9.05
CA SER A 138 8.31 10.05 8.48
C SER A 138 7.20 9.88 9.52
N GLY A 139 7.50 9.33 10.70
CA GLY A 139 6.50 8.93 11.69
C GLY A 139 5.85 7.56 11.39
N PHE A 140 6.16 6.93 10.27
CA PHE A 140 5.49 5.69 9.86
C PHE A 140 5.76 4.53 10.82
N LEU A 141 6.99 4.39 11.31
CA LEU A 141 7.30 3.36 12.30
C LEU A 141 6.51 3.54 13.60
N LYS A 142 6.38 4.79 14.07
CA LYS A 142 5.56 5.09 15.26
C LYS A 142 4.08 4.80 15.04
N TYR A 143 3.57 5.13 13.84
CA TYR A 143 2.21 4.76 13.45
C TYR A 143 2.01 3.24 13.53
N LEU A 144 2.90 2.45 12.92
CA LEU A 144 2.84 0.99 12.97
C LEU A 144 2.93 0.45 14.41
N GLN A 145 3.78 1.03 15.25
CA GLN A 145 3.93 0.64 16.66
C GLN A 145 2.67 0.89 17.50
N GLY A 146 1.82 1.84 17.10
CA GLY A 146 0.53 2.13 17.73
C GLY A 146 -0.59 1.16 17.34
N LEU A 147 -0.37 0.29 16.34
CA LEU A 147 -1.38 -0.64 15.85
C LEU A 147 -1.41 -1.94 16.67
N PRO A 148 -2.56 -2.62 16.73
CA PRO A 148 -2.63 -3.98 17.27
C PRO A 148 -1.78 -4.94 16.45
N LYS A 149 -1.44 -6.08 17.02
CA LYS A 149 -0.75 -7.16 16.28
C LYS A 149 -1.61 -7.63 15.12
N GLY A 150 -0.98 -7.75 13.95
CA GLY A 150 -1.64 -8.16 12.72
C GLY A 150 -0.82 -9.18 11.95
N ILE A 151 -1.31 -9.56 10.78
CA ILE A 151 -0.59 -10.38 9.82
C ILE A 151 0.21 -9.47 8.91
N SER A 152 1.49 -9.78 8.70
CA SER A 152 2.33 -9.07 7.74
C SER A 152 2.53 -9.89 6.49
N TYR A 153 2.29 -9.27 5.33
CA TYR A 153 2.70 -9.81 4.04
C TYR A 153 3.96 -9.09 3.58
N VAL A 154 5.04 -9.83 3.39
CA VAL A 154 6.36 -9.27 3.05
C VAL A 154 6.81 -9.80 1.71
N LYS A 155 6.83 -8.91 0.72
CA LYS A 155 7.42 -9.14 -0.58
C LYS A 155 8.20 -7.89 -0.97
N ALA A 156 9.50 -8.04 -1.24
CA ALA A 156 10.38 -6.90 -1.45
C ALA A 156 11.20 -7.05 -2.73
N ALA A 157 11.01 -6.16 -3.69
CA ALA A 157 11.87 -6.09 -4.87
C ALA A 157 13.35 -6.04 -4.46
N SER A 158 14.21 -6.65 -5.27
CA SER A 158 15.68 -6.62 -5.07
C SER A 158 16.16 -7.10 -3.69
N TYR A 159 15.38 -7.96 -3.04
CA TYR A 159 15.72 -8.52 -1.72
C TYR A 159 16.03 -7.45 -0.67
N LEU A 160 15.23 -6.36 -0.64
CA LEU A 160 15.46 -5.24 0.27
C LEU A 160 15.47 -5.68 1.74
N MET A 161 14.62 -6.64 2.13
CA MET A 161 14.58 -7.16 3.49
C MET A 161 15.85 -7.89 3.94
N HIS A 162 16.75 -8.23 3.02
CA HIS A 162 18.07 -8.81 3.31
C HIS A 162 19.13 -7.75 3.65
N LYS A 163 18.88 -6.48 3.36
CA LYS A 163 19.84 -5.40 3.54
C LYS A 163 19.81 -4.82 4.96
N ASN A 164 20.97 -4.42 5.50
CA ASN A 164 21.09 -3.90 6.85
C ASN A 164 20.31 -2.60 7.07
N TYR A 165 20.18 -1.77 6.04
CA TYR A 165 19.46 -0.49 6.12
C TYR A 165 17.93 -0.62 6.11
N PHE A 166 17.38 -1.86 6.20
CA PHE A 166 15.97 -2.16 6.48
C PHE A 166 15.79 -2.89 7.82
N SER A 167 16.80 -2.85 8.71
CA SER A 167 16.75 -3.58 9.98
C SER A 167 15.66 -3.08 10.92
N GLU A 168 15.31 -1.81 10.91
CA GLU A 168 14.30 -1.23 11.80
C GLU A 168 12.89 -1.75 11.48
N ILE A 169 12.48 -1.66 10.21
CA ILE A 169 11.19 -2.21 9.80
C ILE A 169 11.15 -3.73 9.98
N ARG A 170 12.23 -4.44 9.65
CA ARG A 170 12.32 -5.89 9.87
C ARG A 170 12.14 -6.26 11.34
N SER A 171 12.81 -5.57 12.25
CA SER A 171 12.70 -5.80 13.69
C SER A 171 11.27 -5.54 14.18
N HIS A 172 10.63 -4.47 13.68
CA HIS A 172 9.24 -4.17 14.00
C HIS A 172 8.32 -5.30 13.53
N LEU A 173 8.39 -5.73 12.27
CA LEU A 173 7.56 -6.81 11.74
C LEU A 173 7.74 -8.11 12.54
N LEU A 174 8.97 -8.49 12.85
CA LEU A 174 9.26 -9.67 13.66
C LEU A 174 8.72 -9.59 15.08
N SER A 175 8.61 -8.41 15.68
CA SER A 175 8.12 -8.23 17.06
C SER A 175 6.61 -8.06 17.14
N SER A 176 5.98 -7.41 16.16
CA SER A 176 4.58 -6.98 16.21
C SER A 176 3.63 -7.88 15.40
N SER A 177 4.12 -8.67 14.43
CA SER A 177 3.25 -9.53 13.63
C SER A 177 2.82 -10.78 14.39
N SER A 178 1.56 -11.17 14.27
CA SER A 178 1.04 -12.47 14.73
C SER A 178 1.42 -13.59 13.76
N ALA A 179 1.50 -13.28 12.48
CA ALA A 179 2.01 -14.15 11.43
C ALA A 179 2.72 -13.32 10.35
N ILE A 180 3.69 -13.93 9.66
CA ILE A 180 4.36 -13.31 8.50
C ILE A 180 4.20 -14.27 7.33
N ILE A 181 3.62 -13.77 6.25
CA ILE A 181 3.50 -14.47 4.97
C ILE A 181 4.50 -13.81 4.03
N GLN A 182 5.38 -14.60 3.46
CA GLN A 182 6.45 -14.08 2.59
C GLN A 182 6.91 -15.10 1.57
N ASP A 183 7.52 -14.62 0.50
CA ASP A 183 8.34 -15.41 -0.42
C ASP A 183 9.84 -15.29 -0.04
N ASP A 184 10.73 -15.77 -0.89
CA ASP A 184 12.18 -15.75 -0.67
C ASP A 184 12.79 -14.33 -0.65
N SER A 185 12.06 -13.33 -1.15
CA SER A 185 12.46 -11.91 -1.08
C SER A 185 12.17 -11.25 0.26
N GLY A 186 11.45 -11.93 1.15
CA GLY A 186 11.04 -11.45 2.46
C GLY A 186 12.18 -11.38 3.48
N ILE A 187 11.86 -11.51 4.74
CA ILE A 187 12.81 -11.46 5.85
C ILE A 187 13.62 -12.77 5.88
N PRO A 188 14.96 -12.74 5.83
CA PRO A 188 15.77 -13.95 5.92
C PRO A 188 15.52 -14.72 7.23
N ILE A 189 15.45 -16.05 7.14
CA ILE A 189 15.17 -16.95 8.27
C ILE A 189 16.13 -16.71 9.45
N LYS A 190 17.39 -16.38 9.18
CA LYS A 190 18.39 -16.08 10.21
C LYS A 190 18.03 -14.94 11.17
N HIS A 191 17.05 -14.12 10.83
CA HIS A 191 16.57 -13.02 11.67
C HIS A 191 15.36 -13.39 12.53
N PHE A 192 14.75 -14.55 12.29
CA PHE A 192 13.63 -15.02 13.08
C PHE A 192 14.11 -15.58 14.42
N PRO A 193 13.56 -15.12 15.55
CA PRO A 193 13.90 -15.68 16.87
C PRO A 193 13.39 -17.13 16.96
N ASN A 194 14.27 -18.06 17.34
CA ASN A 194 14.00 -19.51 17.38
C ASN A 194 12.85 -19.93 18.32
N ASN A 195 12.43 -19.06 19.23
CA ASN A 195 11.42 -19.35 20.25
C ASN A 195 10.00 -18.88 19.90
N ARG A 196 9.82 -18.22 18.77
CA ARG A 196 8.52 -17.59 18.44
C ARG A 196 7.93 -18.05 17.12
N TRP A 197 8.78 -18.42 16.17
CA TRP A 197 8.37 -18.71 14.81
C TRP A 197 8.59 -20.19 14.50
N LEU A 198 7.54 -20.85 14.03
CA LEU A 198 7.62 -22.19 13.46
C LEU A 198 7.73 -22.05 11.94
N SER A 199 8.67 -22.75 11.34
CA SER A 199 8.87 -22.83 9.89
C SER A 199 7.96 -23.89 9.27
#